data_a0166ba2805fee76d79899b3dea21147
#
_entry.id   a0166ba2805fee76d79899b3dea21147
#
_cell.length_a   1.000
_cell.length_b   1.000
_cell.length_c   1.000
_cell.angle_alpha   90.00
_cell.angle_beta   90.00
_cell.angle_gamma   90.00
#
_symmetry.space_group_name_H-M   'P 1'
#
loop_
_entity.id
_entity.type
_entity.pdbx_description
1 polymer ?
#
loop_
_entity_poly.entity_id
_entity_poly.type
_entity_poly.pdbx_seq_one_letter_code
_entity_poly.pdbx_strand_id
1 'polypeptide(L)'
;ATDSVYLSATNSALVGGDFYTLVRLPDDCAVMILGDVSGKGIEAASMSALVKTALTAYAWEGAGPARMARSLNSMLMGFSRVETFVTAFIAKIDLKAGRATYCSAGHPPTMVIRPESMPLGGDEARGGEVELLGCQSGVIGAFESMVYETGVFTFAPGDMLFMYTDGTIEARDRTGAFFGEQRLRDLLLSVSGEGVSGICGKVLGELDRFTESALDDDIALVSLEFLRGRS
;
A
#
# COMPACT_ATOMS: atom_id res chain seq x y z
N ALA A 1 -15.11 1.87 0.24
CA ALA A 1 -14.93 1.30 1.59
C ALA A 1 -13.45 1.01 1.82
N THR A 2 -13.05 0.89 3.07
CA THR A 2 -11.66 0.57 3.46
C THR A 2 -11.65 -0.47 4.55
N ASP A 3 -10.64 -1.34 4.52
CA ASP A 3 -10.26 -2.24 5.60
C ASP A 3 -8.76 -2.09 5.85
N SER A 4 -8.32 -2.16 7.10
CA SER A 4 -6.91 -2.04 7.42
C SER A 4 -6.55 -2.76 8.70
N VAL A 5 -5.36 -3.35 8.73
CA VAL A 5 -4.74 -3.96 9.90
C VAL A 5 -3.31 -3.50 9.99
N TYR A 6 -2.88 -3.15 11.19
CA TYR A 6 -1.50 -2.91 11.55
C TYR A 6 -1.11 -3.82 12.71
N LEU A 7 0.00 -4.53 12.56
CA LEU A 7 0.55 -5.39 13.59
C LEU A 7 2.05 -5.11 13.72
N SER A 8 2.51 -4.75 14.93
CA SER A 8 3.93 -4.63 15.21
C SER A 8 4.48 -5.94 15.77
N ALA A 9 5.57 -6.42 15.20
CA ALA A 9 6.29 -7.61 15.66
C ALA A 9 6.96 -7.41 17.04
N THR A 10 7.17 -6.17 17.45
CA THR A 10 7.90 -5.85 18.68
C THR A 10 6.94 -5.64 19.85
N ASN A 11 6.86 -6.59 20.77
CA ASN A 11 6.04 -6.51 22.01
C ASN A 11 6.40 -5.34 22.94
N SER A 12 7.52 -4.66 22.74
CA SER A 12 8.02 -3.58 23.62
C SER A 12 7.86 -2.17 23.06
N ALA A 13 7.55 -2.02 21.77
CA ALA A 13 7.27 -0.71 21.16
C ALA A 13 6.06 -0.85 20.23
N LEU A 14 4.93 -0.29 20.64
CA LEU A 14 3.69 -0.24 19.84
C LEU A 14 3.81 0.64 18.57
N VAL A 15 5.04 0.99 18.12
CA VAL A 15 5.27 1.96 17.06
C VAL A 15 6.43 1.51 16.18
N GLY A 16 6.13 1.18 14.93
CA GLY A 16 7.09 0.79 13.88
C GLY A 16 7.36 1.89 12.85
N GLY A 17 8.13 1.54 11.81
CA GLY A 17 8.40 2.37 10.64
C GLY A 17 7.20 2.48 9.69
N ASP A 18 6.35 1.48 9.69
CA ASP A 18 5.17 1.39 8.84
C ASP A 18 4.16 2.52 9.09
N PHE A 19 3.63 3.08 8.02
CA PHE A 19 2.59 4.11 8.09
C PHE A 19 1.65 4.04 6.91
N TYR A 20 0.39 4.40 7.12
CA TYR A 20 -0.54 4.63 6.02
C TYR A 20 -1.41 5.86 6.27
N THR A 21 -1.95 6.43 5.21
CA THR A 21 -2.96 7.49 5.29
C THR A 21 -3.81 7.54 4.04
N LEU A 22 -5.08 7.85 4.23
CA LEU A 22 -6.02 8.17 3.16
C LEU A 22 -6.46 9.62 3.33
N VAL A 23 -6.08 10.45 2.37
CA VAL A 23 -6.42 11.89 2.35
C VAL A 23 -7.54 12.11 1.34
N ARG A 24 -8.70 12.54 1.82
CA ARG A 24 -9.78 12.97 0.93
C ARG A 24 -9.51 14.40 0.46
N LEU A 25 -9.48 14.57 -0.83
CA LEU A 25 -9.30 15.87 -1.50
C LEU A 25 -10.62 16.37 -2.09
N PRO A 26 -10.71 17.66 -2.50
CA PRO A 26 -11.83 18.17 -3.31
C PRO A 26 -12.01 17.39 -4.62
N ASP A 27 -13.13 17.64 -5.31
CA ASP A 27 -13.43 17.15 -6.67
C ASP A 27 -13.44 15.61 -6.79
N ASP A 28 -13.97 14.90 -5.77
CA ASP A 28 -14.03 13.44 -5.72
C ASP A 28 -12.66 12.76 -5.89
N CYS A 29 -11.61 13.44 -5.44
CA CYS A 29 -10.25 12.92 -5.43
C CYS A 29 -9.85 12.43 -4.02
N ALA A 30 -8.95 11.45 -4.00
CA ALA A 30 -8.29 11.00 -2.78
C ALA A 30 -6.82 10.69 -3.04
N VAL A 31 -5.99 10.77 -2.00
CA VAL A 31 -4.62 10.25 -2.06
C VAL A 31 -4.48 9.17 -1.00
N MET A 32 -4.06 7.99 -1.45
CA MET A 32 -3.70 6.87 -0.59
C MET A 32 -2.19 6.72 -0.54
N ILE A 33 -1.66 6.55 0.66
CA ILE A 33 -0.24 6.39 0.92
C ILE A 33 -0.07 5.22 1.88
N LEU A 34 0.79 4.28 1.53
CA LEU A 34 1.34 3.26 2.43
C LEU A 34 2.86 3.30 2.28
N GLY A 35 3.59 3.18 3.35
CA GLY A 35 5.06 3.16 3.31
C GLY A 35 5.66 2.64 4.60
N ASP A 36 6.95 2.41 4.52
CA ASP A 36 7.78 2.01 5.65
C ASP A 36 9.04 2.87 5.71
N VAL A 37 9.44 3.20 6.93
CA VAL A 37 10.68 3.93 7.24
C VAL A 37 11.70 2.95 7.77
N SER A 38 12.86 2.88 7.12
CA SER A 38 13.96 2.01 7.55
C SER A 38 14.38 2.27 8.99
N GLY A 39 14.53 1.17 9.76
CA GLY A 39 14.89 1.23 11.18
C GLY A 39 13.74 0.81 12.10
N LYS A 40 13.98 0.82 13.40
CA LYS A 40 13.01 0.37 14.41
C LYS A 40 12.96 1.34 15.60
N GLY A 41 11.84 1.32 16.33
CA GLY A 41 11.66 2.09 17.56
C GLY A 41 11.29 3.55 17.34
N ILE A 42 11.55 4.39 18.34
CA ILE A 42 11.06 5.77 18.43
C ILE A 42 11.57 6.65 17.28
N GLU A 43 12.78 6.42 16.79
CA GLU A 43 13.37 7.21 15.70
C GLU A 43 12.63 6.95 14.38
N ALA A 44 12.42 5.68 14.02
CA ALA A 44 11.64 5.29 12.85
C ALA A 44 10.20 5.80 12.94
N ALA A 45 9.55 5.68 14.09
CA ALA A 45 8.22 6.20 14.33
C ALA A 45 8.10 7.72 14.19
N SER A 46 9.10 8.46 14.70
CA SER A 46 9.13 9.92 14.57
C SER A 46 9.31 10.32 13.11
N MET A 47 10.13 9.59 12.37
CA MET A 47 10.33 9.80 10.93
C MET A 47 9.06 9.45 10.14
N SER A 48 8.36 8.36 10.48
CA SER A 48 7.08 7.99 9.86
C SER A 48 6.04 9.10 10.01
N ALA A 49 5.94 9.70 11.19
CA ALA A 49 5.05 10.83 11.44
C ALA A 49 5.41 12.05 10.57
N LEU A 50 6.69 12.37 10.44
CA LEU A 50 7.19 13.46 9.61
C LEU A 50 6.88 13.20 8.13
N VAL A 51 7.22 12.02 7.62
CA VAL A 51 7.00 11.59 6.24
C VAL A 51 5.52 11.63 5.89
N LYS A 52 4.67 11.04 6.72
CA LYS A 52 3.21 11.07 6.58
C LYS A 52 2.66 12.50 6.51
N THR A 53 3.15 13.39 7.37
CA THR A 53 2.73 14.79 7.40
C THR A 53 3.17 15.53 6.13
N ALA A 54 4.41 15.36 5.70
CA ALA A 54 4.93 15.98 4.49
C ALA A 54 4.18 15.53 3.24
N LEU A 55 3.98 14.21 3.07
CA LEU A 55 3.22 13.67 1.94
C LEU A 55 1.77 14.15 1.94
N THR A 56 1.14 14.24 3.11
CA THR A 56 -0.22 14.80 3.24
C THR A 56 -0.26 16.26 2.79
N ALA A 57 0.72 17.08 3.20
CA ALA A 57 0.81 18.47 2.77
C ALA A 57 0.97 18.59 1.24
N TYR A 58 1.87 17.79 0.65
CA TYR A 58 2.05 17.78 -0.80
C TYR A 58 0.80 17.34 -1.56
N ALA A 59 0.02 16.42 -1.00
CA ALA A 59 -1.27 16.01 -1.57
C ALA A 59 -2.25 17.20 -1.61
N TRP A 60 -2.35 17.97 -0.53
CA TRP A 60 -3.20 19.18 -0.46
C TRP A 60 -2.74 20.30 -1.40
N GLU A 61 -1.44 20.39 -1.69
CA GLU A 61 -0.90 21.29 -2.72
C GLU A 61 -1.20 20.82 -4.15
N GLY A 62 -1.87 19.68 -4.32
CA GLY A 62 -2.24 19.13 -5.63
C GLY A 62 -1.12 18.40 -6.36
N ALA A 63 -0.01 18.10 -5.69
CA ALA A 63 1.10 17.38 -6.29
C ALA A 63 0.67 15.98 -6.76
N GLY A 64 1.20 15.53 -7.90
CA GLY A 64 1.07 14.14 -8.35
C GLY A 64 2.03 13.21 -7.60
N PRO A 65 1.79 11.87 -7.60
CA PRO A 65 2.53 10.91 -6.80
C PRO A 65 4.06 10.95 -6.97
N ALA A 66 4.55 10.96 -8.20
CA ALA A 66 6.00 11.05 -8.47
C ALA A 66 6.61 12.39 -8.01
N ARG A 67 5.85 13.49 -8.08
CA ARG A 67 6.30 14.78 -7.54
C ARG A 67 6.34 14.76 -6.00
N MET A 68 5.37 14.12 -5.37
CA MET A 68 5.35 13.94 -3.90
C MET A 68 6.58 13.16 -3.44
N ALA A 69 6.88 12.03 -4.09
CA ALA A 69 8.07 11.22 -3.80
C ALA A 69 9.36 12.02 -3.99
N ARG A 70 9.49 12.77 -5.09
CA ARG A 70 10.66 13.61 -5.35
C ARG A 70 10.82 14.73 -4.32
N SER A 71 9.75 15.41 -3.93
CA SER A 71 9.78 16.47 -2.92
C SER A 71 10.19 15.91 -1.57
N LEU A 72 9.66 14.74 -1.19
CA LEU A 72 10.08 14.04 0.03
C LEU A 72 11.54 13.63 -0.02
N ASN A 73 12.02 13.09 -1.15
CA ASN A 73 13.43 12.74 -1.34
C ASN A 73 14.34 13.96 -1.10
N SER A 74 14.04 15.09 -1.74
CA SER A 74 14.80 16.33 -1.56
C SER A 74 14.77 16.83 -0.12
N MET A 75 13.65 16.68 0.57
CA MET A 75 13.53 17.04 1.99
C MET A 75 14.41 16.14 2.87
N LEU A 76 14.35 14.82 2.70
CA LEU A 76 15.13 13.88 3.50
C LEU A 76 16.65 14.01 3.24
N MET A 77 17.06 14.21 1.98
CA MET A 77 18.45 14.48 1.63
C MET A 77 19.01 15.77 2.26
N GLY A 78 18.14 16.72 2.61
CA GLY A 78 18.51 17.94 3.32
C GLY A 78 18.81 17.73 4.83
N PHE A 79 18.42 16.61 5.40
CA PHE A 79 18.71 16.24 6.78
C PHE A 79 20.10 15.57 6.87
N SER A 80 21.15 16.33 7.00
CA SER A 80 22.58 15.92 6.91
C SER A 80 23.05 14.85 7.93
N ARG A 81 22.18 14.20 8.68
CA ARG A 81 22.48 13.19 9.70
C ARG A 81 21.58 11.95 9.69
N VAL A 82 20.70 11.83 8.72
CA VAL A 82 19.70 10.73 8.74
C VAL A 82 20.06 9.73 7.66
N GLU A 83 20.63 8.60 8.05
CA GLU A 83 20.83 7.42 7.19
C GLU A 83 19.51 6.62 7.05
N THR A 84 18.39 7.35 6.94
CA THR A 84 17.05 6.75 6.89
C THR A 84 16.51 6.88 5.47
N PHE A 85 16.08 5.78 4.91
CA PHE A 85 15.33 5.76 3.66
C PHE A 85 13.88 5.32 3.91
N VAL A 86 13.03 5.63 2.96
CA VAL A 86 11.60 5.34 3.01
C VAL A 86 11.19 4.57 1.77
N THR A 87 10.45 3.50 1.94
CA THR A 87 9.68 2.90 0.86
C THR A 87 8.26 3.43 0.91
N ALA A 88 7.66 3.72 -0.24
CA ALA A 88 6.28 4.19 -0.26
C ALA A 88 5.55 3.86 -1.56
N PHE A 89 4.30 3.47 -1.44
CA PHE A 89 3.32 3.50 -2.51
C PHE A 89 2.42 4.71 -2.30
N ILE A 90 2.31 5.55 -3.32
CA ILE A 90 1.51 6.78 -3.31
C ILE A 90 0.56 6.72 -4.50
N ALA A 91 -0.75 6.77 -4.28
CA ALA A 91 -1.75 6.80 -5.34
C ALA A 91 -2.67 8.00 -5.21
N LYS A 92 -2.84 8.78 -6.28
CA LYS A 92 -3.87 9.81 -6.43
C LYS A 92 -5.01 9.24 -7.26
N ILE A 93 -6.16 9.14 -6.63
CA ILE A 93 -7.36 8.46 -7.11
C ILE A 93 -8.36 9.51 -7.52
N ASP A 94 -8.83 9.46 -8.76
CA ASP A 94 -9.96 10.23 -9.27
C ASP A 94 -11.17 9.30 -9.34
N LEU A 95 -12.05 9.42 -8.35
CA LEU A 95 -13.23 8.56 -8.23
C LEU A 95 -14.26 8.82 -9.34
N LYS A 96 -14.29 10.04 -9.89
CA LYS A 96 -15.21 10.40 -10.96
C LYS A 96 -14.75 9.83 -12.31
N ALA A 97 -13.45 9.84 -12.56
CA ALA A 97 -12.86 9.30 -13.78
C ALA A 97 -12.65 7.77 -13.75
N GLY A 98 -12.79 7.10 -12.58
CA GLY A 98 -12.47 5.68 -12.43
C GLY A 98 -11.00 5.37 -12.72
N ARG A 99 -10.10 6.30 -12.38
CA ARG A 99 -8.69 6.23 -12.74
C ARG A 99 -7.82 6.72 -11.59
N ALA A 100 -6.65 6.11 -11.45
CA ALA A 100 -5.63 6.56 -10.52
C ALA A 100 -4.27 6.68 -11.20
N THR A 101 -3.47 7.63 -10.71
CA THR A 101 -2.04 7.71 -10.97
C THR A 101 -1.30 7.29 -9.72
N TYR A 102 -0.16 6.61 -9.85
CA TYR A 102 0.61 6.16 -8.70
C TYR A 102 2.12 6.28 -8.91
N CYS A 103 2.85 6.24 -7.81
CA CYS A 103 4.29 6.06 -7.77
C CYS A 103 4.60 5.01 -6.69
N SER A 104 5.34 3.97 -7.06
CA SER A 104 5.90 3.01 -6.12
C SER A 104 7.39 3.27 -5.97
N ALA A 105 7.80 3.69 -4.79
CA ALA A 105 9.17 4.09 -4.48
C ALA A 105 9.81 3.03 -3.56
N GLY A 106 10.38 1.98 -4.15
CA GLY A 106 11.00 0.87 -3.42
C GLY A 106 10.02 0.00 -2.60
N HIS A 107 8.72 0.23 -2.74
CA HIS A 107 7.68 -0.46 -1.98
C HIS A 107 7.24 -1.76 -2.67
N PRO A 108 6.79 -2.80 -1.94
CA PRO A 108 6.24 -4.00 -2.55
C PRO A 108 5.15 -3.70 -3.58
N PRO A 109 5.00 -4.52 -4.65
CA PRO A 109 4.00 -4.28 -5.68
C PRO A 109 2.58 -4.27 -5.11
N THR A 110 1.89 -3.15 -5.24
CA THR A 110 0.47 -3.04 -4.90
C THR A 110 -0.38 -3.83 -5.87
N MET A 111 -1.46 -4.44 -5.40
CA MET A 111 -2.34 -5.31 -6.16
C MET A 111 -3.68 -4.64 -6.44
N VAL A 112 -4.14 -4.68 -7.69
CA VAL A 112 -5.53 -4.38 -8.06
C VAL A 112 -6.27 -5.70 -8.18
N ILE A 113 -7.28 -5.89 -7.36
CA ILE A 113 -8.11 -7.09 -7.33
C ILE A 113 -9.40 -6.78 -8.06
N ARG A 114 -9.70 -7.56 -9.12
CA ARG A 114 -10.96 -7.51 -9.84
C ARG A 114 -11.74 -8.78 -9.54
N PRO A 115 -12.78 -8.71 -8.68
CA PRO A 115 -13.57 -9.88 -8.34
C PRO A 115 -14.25 -10.48 -9.57
N GLU A 116 -14.52 -11.77 -9.51
CA GLU A 116 -15.39 -12.40 -10.49
C GLU A 116 -16.77 -11.71 -10.49
N SER A 117 -17.22 -11.26 -11.66
CA SER A 117 -18.51 -10.60 -11.80
C SER A 117 -19.43 -11.41 -12.70
N MET A 118 -20.64 -11.71 -12.20
CA MET A 118 -21.72 -12.20 -13.04
C MET A 118 -22.26 -11.07 -13.91
N PRO A 119 -22.49 -11.29 -15.20
CA PRO A 119 -22.98 -10.24 -16.09
C PRO A 119 -24.38 -9.78 -15.67
N LEU A 120 -24.52 -8.50 -15.39
CA LEU A 120 -25.81 -7.82 -15.31
C LEU A 120 -26.15 -7.26 -16.70
N GLY A 121 -26.93 -8.04 -17.48
CA GLY A 121 -27.56 -7.51 -18.69
C GLY A 121 -26.68 -7.39 -19.94
N GLY A 122 -25.90 -8.42 -20.27
CA GLY A 122 -25.26 -8.54 -21.60
C GLY A 122 -23.78 -8.25 -21.66
N ASP A 123 -23.13 -7.92 -20.55
CA ASP A 123 -21.67 -7.85 -20.46
C ASP A 123 -21.06 -9.26 -20.39
N GLU A 124 -19.81 -9.42 -20.85
CA GLU A 124 -19.08 -10.69 -20.68
C GLU A 124 -18.75 -10.92 -19.20
N ALA A 125 -18.89 -12.17 -18.75
CA ALA A 125 -18.46 -12.57 -17.41
C ALA A 125 -16.96 -12.32 -17.29
N ARG A 126 -16.53 -11.53 -16.27
CA ARG A 126 -15.13 -11.38 -15.94
C ARG A 126 -14.75 -12.45 -14.92
N GLY A 127 -13.78 -13.28 -15.26
CA GLY A 127 -13.08 -14.10 -14.26
C GLY A 127 -12.35 -13.20 -13.26
N GLY A 128 -12.21 -13.66 -12.01
CA GLY A 128 -11.46 -12.92 -11.02
C GLY A 128 -9.98 -12.75 -11.43
N GLU A 129 -9.42 -11.58 -11.20
CA GLU A 129 -8.05 -11.23 -11.57
C GLU A 129 -7.36 -10.46 -10.45
N VAL A 130 -6.06 -10.69 -10.25
CA VAL A 130 -5.18 -9.87 -9.43
C VAL A 130 -4.05 -9.34 -10.30
N GLU A 131 -4.06 -8.03 -10.57
CA GLU A 131 -3.04 -7.31 -11.33
C GLU A 131 -2.02 -6.68 -10.38
N LEU A 132 -0.73 -6.87 -10.66
CA LEU A 132 0.35 -6.18 -9.97
C LEU A 132 0.65 -4.84 -10.64
N LEU A 133 0.74 -3.78 -9.85
CA LEU A 133 1.14 -2.46 -10.35
C LEU A 133 2.66 -2.39 -10.51
N GLY A 134 3.14 -2.54 -11.75
CA GLY A 134 4.54 -2.81 -12.08
C GLY A 134 5.46 -1.59 -12.25
N CYS A 135 4.97 -0.34 -12.10
CA CYS A 135 5.81 0.85 -12.21
C CYS A 135 6.59 1.07 -10.91
N GLN A 136 7.86 0.69 -10.89
CA GLN A 136 8.73 0.74 -9.72
C GLN A 136 9.82 1.81 -9.87
N SER A 137 10.00 2.62 -8.82
CA SER A 137 11.09 3.57 -8.65
C SER A 137 11.95 3.16 -7.44
N GLY A 138 13.13 3.75 -7.28
CA GLY A 138 13.97 3.49 -6.11
C GLY A 138 13.42 4.13 -4.82
N VAL A 139 13.97 3.72 -3.68
CA VAL A 139 13.60 4.20 -2.36
C VAL A 139 13.80 5.72 -2.20
N ILE A 140 13.08 6.34 -1.28
CA ILE A 140 13.13 7.78 -1.01
C ILE A 140 14.17 8.04 0.09
N GLY A 141 15.02 9.06 -0.10
CA GLY A 141 16.01 9.48 0.91
C GLY A 141 17.37 8.78 0.82
N ALA A 142 17.56 7.82 -0.13
CA ALA A 142 18.84 7.12 -0.27
C ALA A 142 19.80 7.76 -1.29
N PHE A 143 19.25 8.37 -2.35
CA PHE A 143 20.07 8.93 -3.44
C PHE A 143 19.53 10.28 -3.90
N GLU A 144 20.43 11.24 -4.09
CA GLU A 144 20.07 12.61 -4.48
C GLU A 144 19.40 12.67 -5.88
N SER A 145 19.90 11.89 -6.83
CA SER A 145 19.46 11.90 -8.24
C SER A 145 18.45 10.81 -8.56
N MET A 146 17.55 10.47 -7.64
CA MET A 146 16.54 9.44 -7.89
C MET A 146 15.44 9.93 -8.84
N VAL A 147 15.12 9.13 -9.84
CA VAL A 147 13.99 9.35 -10.75
C VAL A 147 12.76 8.60 -10.24
N TYR A 148 11.66 9.32 -10.09
CA TYR A 148 10.38 8.76 -9.70
C TYR A 148 9.42 8.78 -10.89
N GLU A 149 8.89 7.62 -11.23
CA GLU A 149 7.99 7.43 -12.36
C GLU A 149 6.53 7.40 -11.91
N THR A 150 5.64 7.73 -12.86
CA THR A 150 4.19 7.69 -12.62
C THR A 150 3.58 6.57 -13.42
N GLY A 151 3.00 5.59 -12.73
CA GLY A 151 2.12 4.60 -13.32
C GLY A 151 0.66 5.06 -13.30
N VAL A 152 -0.16 4.31 -14.03
CA VAL A 152 -1.61 4.56 -14.13
C VAL A 152 -2.33 3.23 -14.04
N PHE A 153 -3.44 3.18 -13.31
CA PHE A 153 -4.40 2.10 -13.40
C PHE A 153 -5.83 2.63 -13.45
N THR A 154 -6.72 1.84 -13.99
CA THR A 154 -8.16 2.10 -14.01
C THR A 154 -8.87 1.14 -13.08
N PHE A 155 -10.03 1.54 -12.56
CA PHE A 155 -10.84 0.73 -11.68
C PHE A 155 -12.32 0.93 -11.98
N ALA A 156 -13.11 -0.08 -11.68
CA ALA A 156 -14.56 -0.07 -11.72
C ALA A 156 -15.14 -0.25 -10.29
N PRO A 157 -16.42 0.05 -10.07
CA PRO A 157 -17.07 -0.30 -8.82
C PRO A 157 -16.98 -1.80 -8.53
N GLY A 158 -16.54 -2.15 -7.32
CA GLY A 158 -16.27 -3.51 -6.89
C GLY A 158 -14.81 -3.92 -6.98
N ASP A 159 -13.99 -3.22 -7.78
CA ASP A 159 -12.54 -3.46 -7.77
C ASP A 159 -11.96 -3.03 -6.42
N MET A 160 -10.84 -3.65 -6.03
CA MET A 160 -10.14 -3.35 -4.78
C MET A 160 -8.66 -3.07 -5.05
N LEU A 161 -8.10 -2.14 -4.28
CA LEU A 161 -6.67 -1.90 -4.21
C LEU A 161 -6.16 -2.51 -2.90
N PHE A 162 -5.22 -3.43 -2.98
CA PHE A 162 -4.60 -4.07 -1.82
C PHE A 162 -3.13 -3.69 -1.73
N MET A 163 -2.76 -3.10 -0.61
CA MET A 163 -1.41 -2.62 -0.31
C MET A 163 -0.91 -3.32 0.95
N TYR A 164 0.38 -3.60 0.99
CA TYR A 164 1.00 -4.32 2.11
C TYR A 164 2.49 -3.97 2.22
N THR A 165 3.04 -4.05 3.42
CA THR A 165 4.48 -3.92 3.67
C THR A 165 5.19 -5.25 3.50
N ASP A 166 6.51 -5.22 3.31
CA ASP A 166 7.35 -6.37 2.99
C ASP A 166 7.27 -7.50 4.03
N GLY A 167 7.08 -7.15 5.32
CA GLY A 167 6.83 -8.14 6.37
C GLY A 167 5.72 -9.14 6.05
N THR A 168 4.78 -8.79 5.15
CA THR A 168 3.72 -9.70 4.70
C THR A 168 4.26 -10.84 3.83
N ILE A 169 5.06 -10.52 2.81
CA ILE A 169 5.56 -11.53 1.85
C ILE A 169 6.88 -12.16 2.31
N GLU A 170 7.61 -11.50 3.18
CA GLU A 170 8.87 -11.98 3.77
C GLU A 170 8.67 -12.77 5.07
N ALA A 171 7.43 -12.87 5.57
CA ALA A 171 7.08 -13.75 6.69
C ALA A 171 7.54 -15.18 6.42
N ARG A 172 8.15 -15.83 7.42
CA ARG A 172 8.80 -17.14 7.26
C ARG A 172 8.10 -18.22 8.05
N ASP A 173 8.03 -19.40 7.44
CA ASP A 173 7.65 -20.63 8.17
C ASP A 173 8.85 -21.19 8.96
N ARG A 174 8.62 -22.30 9.69
CA ARG A 174 9.67 -23.00 10.47
C ARG A 174 10.85 -23.51 9.63
N THR A 175 10.66 -23.67 8.33
CA THR A 175 11.73 -24.10 7.40
C THR A 175 12.54 -22.94 6.87
N GLY A 176 12.10 -21.70 7.14
CA GLY A 176 12.67 -20.46 6.62
C GLY A 176 12.14 -20.06 5.24
N ALA A 177 11.12 -20.77 4.72
CA ALA A 177 10.51 -20.42 3.45
C ALA A 177 9.62 -19.17 3.61
N PHE A 178 9.69 -18.26 2.63
CA PHE A 178 8.85 -17.06 2.59
C PHE A 178 7.38 -17.40 2.29
N PHE A 179 6.47 -16.60 2.84
CA PHE A 179 5.06 -16.61 2.45
C PHE A 179 4.92 -16.34 0.95
N GLY A 180 5.51 -15.25 0.50
CA GLY A 180 5.69 -14.93 -0.90
C GLY A 180 4.46 -14.30 -1.56
N GLU A 181 4.71 -13.58 -2.65
CA GLU A 181 3.71 -12.85 -3.42
C GLU A 181 2.64 -13.77 -4.04
N GLN A 182 3.04 -14.94 -4.53
CA GLN A 182 2.09 -15.84 -5.20
C GLN A 182 1.00 -16.36 -4.24
N ARG A 183 1.37 -16.75 -3.02
CA ARG A 183 0.38 -17.17 -2.00
C ARG A 183 -0.55 -16.04 -1.64
N LEU A 184 -0.02 -14.82 -1.50
CA LEU A 184 -0.83 -13.64 -1.23
C LEU A 184 -1.85 -13.40 -2.35
N ARG A 185 -1.43 -13.48 -3.61
CA ARG A 185 -2.32 -13.34 -4.78
C ARG A 185 -3.43 -14.38 -4.81
N ASP A 186 -3.07 -15.65 -4.61
CA ASP A 186 -4.03 -16.76 -4.62
C ASP A 186 -5.05 -16.61 -3.50
N LEU A 187 -4.59 -16.20 -2.31
CA LEU A 187 -5.47 -15.92 -1.17
C LEU A 187 -6.42 -14.76 -1.47
N LEU A 188 -5.91 -13.63 -1.97
CA LEU A 188 -6.71 -12.45 -2.29
C LEU A 188 -7.76 -12.76 -3.35
N LEU A 189 -7.41 -13.55 -4.36
CA LEU A 189 -8.35 -13.99 -5.37
C LEU A 189 -9.47 -14.84 -4.76
N SER A 190 -9.13 -15.77 -3.87
CA SER A 190 -10.09 -16.66 -3.22
C SER A 190 -11.12 -15.96 -2.35
N VAL A 191 -10.76 -14.79 -1.77
CA VAL A 191 -11.62 -14.03 -0.86
C VAL A 191 -12.23 -12.77 -1.49
N SER A 192 -11.88 -12.46 -2.74
CA SER A 192 -12.27 -11.22 -3.43
C SER A 192 -13.77 -11.03 -3.59
N GLY A 193 -14.53 -12.12 -3.73
CA GLY A 193 -15.99 -12.08 -3.89
C GLY A 193 -16.77 -11.65 -2.64
N GLU A 194 -16.12 -11.55 -1.48
CA GLU A 194 -16.75 -11.18 -0.21
C GLU A 194 -16.69 -9.65 0.07
N GLY A 195 -16.06 -8.89 -0.82
CA GLY A 195 -15.83 -7.46 -0.65
C GLY A 195 -14.67 -7.15 0.29
N VAL A 196 -14.47 -5.85 0.59
CA VAL A 196 -13.30 -5.38 1.35
C VAL A 196 -13.34 -5.74 2.83
N SER A 197 -14.52 -5.96 3.39
CA SER A 197 -14.67 -6.14 4.85
C SER A 197 -14.00 -7.41 5.34
N GLY A 198 -13.00 -7.26 6.21
CA GLY A 198 -12.26 -8.38 6.83
C GLY A 198 -11.21 -9.03 5.94
N ILE A 199 -10.93 -8.51 4.72
CA ILE A 199 -9.91 -9.09 3.84
C ILE A 199 -8.52 -9.03 4.48
N CYS A 200 -8.17 -7.92 5.13
CA CYS A 200 -6.91 -7.79 5.85
C CYS A 200 -6.82 -8.79 7.02
N GLY A 201 -7.92 -9.00 7.75
CA GLY A 201 -7.99 -9.98 8.82
C GLY A 201 -7.81 -11.42 8.33
N LYS A 202 -8.32 -11.76 7.13
CA LYS A 202 -8.12 -13.08 6.52
C LYS A 202 -6.67 -13.31 6.10
N VAL A 203 -6.04 -12.29 5.51
CA VAL A 203 -4.62 -12.33 5.16
C VAL A 203 -3.78 -12.52 6.42
N LEU A 204 -4.06 -11.74 7.47
CA LEU A 204 -3.36 -11.88 8.75
C LEU A 204 -3.54 -13.26 9.37
N GLY A 205 -4.76 -13.81 9.37
CA GLY A 205 -5.02 -15.14 9.89
C GLY A 205 -4.32 -16.25 9.10
N GLU A 206 -4.07 -16.07 7.79
CA GLU A 206 -3.28 -17.00 6.99
C GLU A 206 -1.79 -16.87 7.29
N LEU A 207 -1.29 -15.65 7.46
CA LEU A 207 0.09 -15.40 7.89
C LEU A 207 0.38 -16.00 9.27
N ASP A 208 -0.53 -15.82 10.23
CA ASP A 208 -0.41 -16.38 11.58
C ASP A 208 -0.32 -17.92 11.56
N ARG A 209 -1.14 -18.55 10.72
CA ARG A 209 -1.07 -20.01 10.50
C ARG A 209 0.23 -20.44 9.83
N PHE A 210 0.70 -19.67 8.84
CA PHE A 210 1.90 -19.99 8.10
C PHE A 210 3.17 -19.86 8.95
N THR A 211 3.26 -18.80 9.78
CA THR A 211 4.41 -18.51 10.65
C THR A 211 4.31 -19.17 12.03
N GLU A 212 3.17 -19.85 12.31
CA GLU A 212 2.85 -20.40 13.63
C GLU A 212 2.95 -19.34 14.74
N SER A 213 2.43 -18.15 14.47
CA SER A 213 2.40 -16.97 15.36
C SER A 213 3.79 -16.36 15.64
N ALA A 214 4.80 -16.65 14.82
CA ALA A 214 6.15 -16.09 14.94
C ALA A 214 6.39 -15.07 13.80
N LEU A 215 5.89 -13.86 13.97
CA LEU A 215 6.16 -12.76 13.03
C LEU A 215 7.44 -12.02 13.42
N ASP A 216 8.34 -11.84 12.47
CA ASP A 216 9.67 -11.25 12.67
C ASP A 216 9.72 -9.76 12.33
N ASP A 217 8.73 -9.24 11.59
CA ASP A 217 8.67 -7.85 11.16
C ASP A 217 7.26 -7.25 11.28
N ASP A 218 7.19 -5.91 11.23
CA ASP A 218 5.93 -5.17 11.26
C ASP A 218 5.11 -5.49 10.00
N ILE A 219 3.80 -5.53 10.13
CA ILE A 219 2.87 -5.78 9.04
C ILE A 219 1.83 -4.68 8.99
N ALA A 220 1.78 -3.97 7.87
CA ALA A 220 0.67 -3.10 7.54
C ALA A 220 -0.06 -3.62 6.29
N LEU A 221 -1.35 -3.84 6.43
CA LEU A 221 -2.24 -4.24 5.36
C LEU A 221 -3.32 -3.19 5.19
N VAL A 222 -3.54 -2.74 3.96
CA VAL A 222 -4.62 -1.80 3.66
C VAL A 222 -5.33 -2.23 2.39
N SER A 223 -6.65 -2.35 2.47
CA SER A 223 -7.51 -2.61 1.32
C SER A 223 -8.51 -1.47 1.13
N LEU A 224 -8.68 -1.04 -0.11
CA LEU A 224 -9.61 0.00 -0.53
C LEU A 224 -10.52 -0.55 -1.62
N GLU A 225 -11.83 -0.63 -1.36
CA GLU A 225 -12.84 -0.99 -2.37
C GLU A 225 -13.44 0.25 -3.01
N PHE A 226 -13.52 0.25 -4.33
CA PHE A 226 -14.16 1.29 -5.11
C PHE A 226 -15.67 1.03 -5.21
N LEU A 227 -16.46 1.84 -4.52
CA LEU A 227 -17.91 1.71 -4.52
C LEU A 227 -18.55 2.62 -5.57
N ARG A 228 -19.75 2.26 -6.04
CA ARG A 228 -20.57 3.19 -6.83
C ARG A 228 -20.90 4.43 -5.98
N GLY A 229 -20.70 5.61 -6.56
CA GLY A 229 -21.17 6.85 -5.93
C GLY A 229 -22.67 6.74 -5.62
N ARG A 230 -23.07 7.19 -4.43
CA ARG A 230 -24.51 7.39 -4.17
C ARG A 230 -24.94 8.57 -5.03
N SER A 231 -25.82 8.28 -6.00
CA SER A 231 -26.56 9.29 -6.79
C SER A 231 -27.46 10.12 -5.89
#